data_a0108cdba0da1ac690318b9c08050223
#
_entry.id   a0108cdba0da1ac690318b9c08050223
#
_cell.length_a   1.000
_cell.length_b   1.000
_cell.length_c   1.000
_cell.angle_alpha   90.00
_cell.angle_beta   90.00
_cell.angle_gamma   90.00
#
_symmetry.space_group_name_H-M   'P 1'
#
loop_
_entity.id
_entity.type
_entity.pdbx_description
1 polymer ?
#
loop_
_entity_poly.entity_id
_entity_poly.type
_entity_poly.pdbx_seq_one_letter_code
_entity_poly.pdbx_strand_id
1 'polypeptide(L)'
;MLERIQKENDIKKLNSEELACLAGEIREFLVEKVSKTGGHLASNLGVVELTMALHLTCDLPKDKIIWDVGHQSYTHKLLTGRKEGFEDLRSYGGMSGFPKRKESQCDAFDTGHSSTSISAGLGYVRARDLKHEDYTVISVIGDGSLTGGMAYEALNNASNLKTNFIVVLNDNHMSISENVGGMSRYLANLRTADIYTGLKKGVTNALQQVPVMGDRMIEHIRKTKSSIKQLVVPGMFFEDMGITYLGPIPGHNLPMLCKALKEAKKVEGPVLLHVMTTKGKGYEPAETAPDKFHGIGPFDIESGKVLAKKDGDTYTDVFGKVLCDEASRNPDIVAITAAMADGTGLARFKKHYPNRFFDVGIAEEHGVTFAAGLAAGGLKPVFAVYSSFLQRGYDQLIHDVALQNLPVVFGVDRAGLVGSDGETHQGIFDLSFLSNIPNMTVMSPKNKWELADMLRFALQMNSPVAIRYPRGKAYDGYEGCREKISYGKSEWIFEGKEIAILSVGHMFEEAVKTRDKLIEQGYEPTLINMRFIKPIDEAMIEKVCQTHKLIAVIEENVQTGACGEHVSEYVMRKMLPSHVLTLALPDDYIEHGSVDVLRKMTGIDSESMSEKIIETYKEL
;
A
#
# COMPACT_ATOMS: atom_id res chain seq x y z
N MET A 1 0.83 4.28 33.95
CA MET A 1 0.04 3.05 33.67
C MET A 1 0.68 2.21 32.59
N LEU A 2 1.25 2.85 31.54
CA LEU A 2 1.89 2.14 30.43
C LEU A 2 3.04 1.24 30.88
N GLU A 3 3.80 1.63 31.91
CA GLU A 3 4.88 0.82 32.51
C GLU A 3 4.40 -0.51 33.15
N ARG A 4 3.10 -0.62 33.43
CA ARG A 4 2.50 -1.86 33.99
C ARG A 4 2.12 -2.85 32.91
N ILE A 5 2.18 -2.48 31.66
CA ILE A 5 1.89 -3.33 30.50
C ILE A 5 3.20 -3.95 30.02
N GLN A 6 3.49 -5.16 30.46
CA GLN A 6 4.72 -5.91 30.15
C GLN A 6 4.47 -7.04 29.15
N LYS A 7 3.22 -7.49 29.03
CA LYS A 7 2.80 -8.56 28.12
C LYS A 7 1.32 -8.46 27.79
N GLU A 8 0.88 -9.34 26.89
CA GLU A 8 -0.53 -9.49 26.53
C GLU A 8 -1.41 -9.73 27.77
N ASN A 9 -2.63 -9.24 27.71
CA ASN A 9 -3.66 -9.31 28.75
C ASN A 9 -3.36 -8.54 30.06
N ASP A 10 -2.22 -7.90 30.23
CA ASP A 10 -1.93 -7.09 31.42
C ASP A 10 -2.93 -5.93 31.59
N ILE A 11 -3.45 -5.36 30.51
CA ILE A 11 -4.48 -4.31 30.53
C ILE A 11 -5.73 -4.72 31.33
N LYS A 12 -6.05 -6.02 31.40
CA LYS A 12 -7.23 -6.54 32.14
C LYS A 12 -7.11 -6.41 33.65
N LYS A 13 -5.91 -6.12 34.16
CA LYS A 13 -5.65 -5.91 35.59
C LYS A 13 -5.92 -4.48 36.06
N LEU A 14 -6.19 -3.55 35.10
CA LEU A 14 -6.40 -2.14 35.38
C LEU A 14 -7.87 -1.84 35.65
N ASN A 15 -8.12 -0.92 36.59
CA ASN A 15 -9.44 -0.40 36.87
C ASN A 15 -9.85 0.72 35.90
N SER A 16 -11.09 1.23 36.00
CA SER A 16 -11.62 2.20 35.02
C SER A 16 -10.87 3.54 34.99
N GLU A 17 -10.39 4.02 36.14
CA GLU A 17 -9.61 5.27 36.20
C GLU A 17 -8.22 5.08 35.63
N GLU A 18 -7.57 3.97 35.92
CA GLU A 18 -6.29 3.57 35.38
C GLU A 18 -6.34 3.38 33.84
N LEU A 19 -7.45 2.83 33.32
CA LEU A 19 -7.65 2.70 31.86
C LEU A 19 -7.81 4.05 31.18
N ALA A 20 -8.49 5.03 31.80
CA ALA A 20 -8.60 6.38 31.25
C ALA A 20 -7.22 7.07 31.19
N CYS A 21 -6.41 6.92 32.25
CA CYS A 21 -5.03 7.40 32.30
C CYS A 21 -4.16 6.74 31.22
N LEU A 22 -4.26 5.40 31.08
CA LEU A 22 -3.50 4.65 30.09
C LEU A 22 -3.74 5.15 28.65
N ALA A 23 -4.98 5.48 28.30
CA ALA A 23 -5.29 6.01 26.96
C ALA A 23 -4.57 7.34 26.67
N GLY A 24 -4.42 8.21 27.67
CA GLY A 24 -3.63 9.44 27.59
C GLY A 24 -2.14 9.16 27.41
N GLU A 25 -1.57 8.32 28.29
CA GLU A 25 -0.15 7.94 28.25
C GLU A 25 0.23 7.26 26.93
N ILE A 26 -0.64 6.41 26.35
CA ILE A 26 -0.40 5.80 25.02
C ILE A 26 -0.29 6.88 23.95
N ARG A 27 -1.18 7.88 23.92
CA ARG A 27 -1.13 8.97 22.94
C ARG A 27 0.14 9.80 23.06
N GLU A 28 0.47 10.22 24.28
CA GLU A 28 1.70 10.97 24.55
C GLU A 28 2.94 10.20 24.09
N PHE A 29 3.01 8.92 24.44
CA PHE A 29 4.10 8.03 24.03
C PHE A 29 4.20 7.90 22.50
N LEU A 30 3.07 7.68 21.80
CA LEU A 30 3.07 7.55 20.34
C LEU A 30 3.48 8.86 19.65
N VAL A 31 3.02 10.02 20.13
CA VAL A 31 3.45 11.32 19.59
C VAL A 31 4.96 11.50 19.79
N GLU A 32 5.48 11.22 21.01
CA GLU A 32 6.90 11.34 21.30
C GLU A 32 7.76 10.43 20.40
N LYS A 33 7.42 9.13 20.31
CA LYS A 33 8.25 8.17 19.56
C LYS A 33 8.17 8.40 18.06
N VAL A 34 6.96 8.55 17.52
CA VAL A 34 6.78 8.78 16.07
C VAL A 34 7.34 10.13 15.64
N SER A 35 7.42 11.12 16.51
CA SER A 35 8.10 12.39 16.17
C SER A 35 9.58 12.21 15.86
N LYS A 36 10.23 11.18 16.43
CA LYS A 36 11.65 10.85 16.25
C LYS A 36 11.89 9.86 15.12
N THR A 37 11.09 8.80 15.04
CA THR A 37 11.27 7.71 14.07
C THR A 37 10.52 7.93 12.75
N GLY A 38 9.50 8.79 12.74
CA GLY A 38 8.47 8.78 11.72
C GLY A 38 7.52 7.58 11.87
N GLY A 39 6.43 7.57 11.11
CA GLY A 39 5.47 6.45 11.13
C GLY A 39 4.03 6.89 10.86
N HIS A 40 3.08 6.01 11.19
CA HIS A 40 1.65 6.20 10.94
C HIS A 40 0.97 6.78 12.19
N LEU A 41 1.07 8.09 12.41
CA LEU A 41 0.62 8.70 13.67
C LEU A 41 -0.90 8.84 13.76
N ALA A 42 -1.52 9.53 12.79
CA ALA A 42 -2.95 9.89 12.88
C ALA A 42 -3.88 8.67 12.96
N SER A 43 -3.57 7.61 12.23
CA SER A 43 -4.33 6.35 12.24
C SER A 43 -4.27 5.66 13.60
N ASN A 44 -3.11 5.68 14.26
CA ASN A 44 -2.91 5.06 15.58
C ASN A 44 -3.59 5.85 16.70
N LEU A 45 -3.48 7.17 16.71
CA LEU A 45 -4.14 8.03 17.69
C LEU A 45 -5.67 7.89 17.68
N GLY A 46 -6.23 7.64 16.50
CA GLY A 46 -7.67 7.45 16.31
C GLY A 46 -8.24 6.16 16.87
N VAL A 47 -7.44 5.13 17.11
CA VAL A 47 -7.93 3.80 17.50
C VAL A 47 -7.46 3.33 18.90
N VAL A 48 -6.96 4.24 19.73
CA VAL A 48 -6.45 3.87 21.06
C VAL A 48 -7.50 3.15 21.89
N GLU A 49 -8.69 3.75 22.12
CA GLU A 49 -9.76 3.14 22.92
C GLU A 49 -10.34 1.90 22.24
N LEU A 50 -10.46 1.90 20.90
CA LEU A 50 -10.90 0.71 20.16
C LEU A 50 -9.95 -0.47 20.40
N THR A 51 -8.64 -0.25 20.30
CA THR A 51 -7.63 -1.28 20.53
C THR A 51 -7.64 -1.75 21.98
N MET A 52 -7.74 -0.82 22.95
CA MET A 52 -7.90 -1.17 24.36
C MET A 52 -9.15 -2.03 24.60
N ALA A 53 -10.29 -1.70 23.98
CA ALA A 53 -11.53 -2.48 24.12
C ALA A 53 -11.38 -3.89 23.54
N LEU A 54 -10.69 -4.05 22.42
CA LEU A 54 -10.37 -5.36 21.85
C LEU A 54 -9.53 -6.19 22.83
N HIS A 55 -8.47 -5.60 23.41
CA HIS A 55 -7.60 -6.29 24.39
C HIS A 55 -8.30 -6.60 25.72
N LEU A 56 -9.24 -5.77 26.16
CA LEU A 56 -10.05 -6.03 27.36
C LEU A 56 -11.07 -7.15 27.17
N THR A 57 -11.49 -7.37 25.92
CA THR A 57 -12.56 -8.34 25.61
C THR A 57 -12.07 -9.62 24.95
N CYS A 58 -10.82 -9.68 24.49
CA CYS A 58 -10.19 -10.84 23.88
C CYS A 58 -9.11 -11.44 24.77
N ASP A 59 -8.88 -12.73 24.66
CA ASP A 59 -7.78 -13.46 25.30
C ASP A 59 -6.69 -13.75 24.26
N LEU A 60 -5.66 -12.90 24.23
CA LEU A 60 -4.54 -13.09 23.30
C LEU A 60 -3.47 -14.02 23.92
N PRO A 61 -2.81 -14.84 23.11
CA PRO A 61 -2.93 -15.01 21.65
C PRO A 61 -4.01 -16.01 21.20
N LYS A 62 -4.88 -16.50 22.11
CA LYS A 62 -5.95 -17.48 21.78
C LYS A 62 -6.92 -16.89 20.76
N ASP A 63 -7.56 -15.76 21.09
CA ASP A 63 -8.40 -15.00 20.17
C ASP A 63 -7.56 -14.37 19.04
N LYS A 64 -8.14 -14.18 17.85
CA LYS A 64 -7.44 -13.67 16.68
C LYS A 64 -7.97 -12.30 16.28
N ILE A 65 -7.09 -11.30 16.29
CA ILE A 65 -7.36 -9.96 15.76
C ILE A 65 -6.56 -9.78 14.48
N ILE A 66 -7.25 -9.57 13.37
CA ILE A 66 -6.65 -9.33 12.06
C ILE A 66 -6.85 -7.85 11.69
N TRP A 67 -5.76 -7.13 11.57
CA TRP A 67 -5.75 -5.72 11.21
C TRP A 67 -5.72 -5.55 9.69
N ASP A 68 -6.68 -4.81 9.13
CA ASP A 68 -6.62 -4.42 7.72
C ASP A 68 -5.55 -3.35 7.52
N VAL A 69 -4.71 -3.47 6.50
CA VAL A 69 -3.47 -2.69 6.33
C VAL A 69 -2.49 -2.91 7.50
N GLY A 70 -2.92 -2.69 8.73
CA GLY A 70 -2.13 -2.88 9.95
C GLY A 70 -1.32 -1.68 10.39
N HIS A 71 -1.35 -0.56 9.64
CA HIS A 71 -0.66 0.69 10.00
C HIS A 71 -1.19 1.35 11.28
N GLN A 72 -2.36 0.95 11.79
CA GLN A 72 -2.98 1.40 13.03
C GLN A 72 -2.72 0.49 14.23
N SER A 73 -1.72 -0.39 14.17
CA SER A 73 -1.48 -1.44 15.18
C SER A 73 -0.49 -1.06 16.30
N TYR A 74 -0.05 0.19 16.41
CA TYR A 74 0.96 0.57 17.40
C TYR A 74 0.48 0.41 18.83
N THR A 75 -0.78 0.76 19.12
CA THR A 75 -1.40 0.50 20.41
C THR A 75 -1.47 -1.01 20.71
N HIS A 76 -1.75 -1.85 19.71
CA HIS A 76 -1.70 -3.31 19.84
C HIS A 76 -0.30 -3.81 20.22
N LYS A 77 0.75 -3.26 19.56
CA LYS A 77 2.15 -3.58 19.92
C LYS A 77 2.48 -3.17 21.35
N LEU A 78 2.07 -1.99 21.78
CA LEU A 78 2.23 -1.55 23.19
C LEU A 78 1.53 -2.49 24.16
N LEU A 79 0.29 -2.85 23.91
CA LEU A 79 -0.52 -3.71 24.79
C LEU A 79 -0.11 -5.19 24.78
N THR A 80 0.83 -5.56 23.91
CA THR A 80 1.47 -6.89 23.88
C THR A 80 2.93 -6.86 24.35
N GLY A 81 3.35 -5.80 25.09
CA GLY A 81 4.64 -5.72 25.78
C GLY A 81 5.80 -5.30 24.89
N ARG A 82 5.58 -4.73 23.71
CA ARG A 82 6.63 -4.34 22.74
C ARG A 82 7.00 -2.85 22.81
N LYS A 83 6.87 -2.22 23.99
CA LYS A 83 7.14 -0.79 24.21
C LYS A 83 8.56 -0.40 23.78
N GLU A 84 9.55 -1.21 24.14
CA GLU A 84 10.98 -0.93 23.88
C GLU A 84 11.29 -0.90 22.38
N GLY A 85 10.61 -1.72 21.56
CA GLY A 85 10.78 -1.75 20.12
C GLY A 85 10.42 -0.44 19.40
N PHE A 86 9.80 0.52 20.08
CA PHE A 86 9.51 1.84 19.50
C PHE A 86 10.75 2.74 19.38
N GLU A 87 11.86 2.42 20.04
CA GLU A 87 13.12 3.14 19.85
C GLU A 87 13.67 2.95 18.43
N ASP A 88 13.51 1.74 17.88
CA ASP A 88 14.01 1.34 16.56
C ASP A 88 12.84 1.05 15.58
N LEU A 89 11.68 1.67 15.81
CA LEU A 89 10.51 1.49 14.96
C LEU A 89 10.84 1.84 13.51
N ARG A 90 10.60 0.89 12.59
CA ARG A 90 10.82 1.02 11.14
C ARG A 90 12.30 1.18 10.72
N SER A 91 13.23 0.93 11.64
CA SER A 91 14.67 0.88 11.36
C SER A 91 15.07 -0.56 11.01
N TYR A 92 16.12 -0.73 10.23
CA TYR A 92 16.62 -2.07 9.87
C TYR A 92 16.96 -2.89 11.12
N GLY A 93 16.44 -4.12 11.18
CA GLY A 93 16.56 -4.99 12.35
C GLY A 93 15.71 -4.61 13.56
N GLY A 94 14.99 -3.49 13.51
CA GLY A 94 14.08 -3.02 14.54
C GLY A 94 12.64 -3.52 14.35
N MET A 95 11.71 -2.92 15.11
CA MET A 95 10.29 -3.29 15.06
C MET A 95 9.59 -2.75 13.80
N SER A 96 8.82 -3.60 13.12
CA SER A 96 8.02 -3.22 11.96
C SER A 96 6.91 -2.21 12.29
N GLY A 97 6.57 -1.34 11.33
CA GLY A 97 5.39 -0.48 11.40
C GLY A 97 4.04 -1.19 11.19
N PHE A 98 4.06 -2.50 10.95
CA PHE A 98 2.89 -3.36 10.70
C PHE A 98 2.91 -4.59 11.61
N PRO A 99 1.79 -5.29 11.80
CA PRO A 99 1.78 -6.57 12.50
C PRO A 99 2.67 -7.59 11.80
N LYS A 100 3.45 -8.33 12.59
CA LYS A 100 4.36 -9.37 12.10
C LYS A 100 4.31 -10.60 13.02
N ARG A 101 3.94 -11.76 12.47
CA ARG A 101 3.89 -13.03 13.20
C ARG A 101 5.24 -13.43 13.78
N LYS A 102 6.34 -13.01 13.14
CA LYS A 102 7.69 -13.23 13.65
C LYS A 102 8.02 -12.38 14.87
N GLU A 103 7.34 -11.26 15.10
CA GLU A 103 7.54 -10.39 16.27
C GLU A 103 6.74 -10.84 17.48
N SER A 104 5.51 -11.37 17.28
CA SER A 104 4.62 -11.76 18.37
C SER A 104 3.59 -12.79 17.95
N GLN A 105 3.29 -13.74 18.84
CA GLN A 105 2.17 -14.68 18.66
C GLN A 105 0.79 -14.00 18.68
N CYS A 106 0.72 -12.75 19.19
CA CYS A 106 -0.49 -11.94 19.20
C CYS A 106 -0.80 -11.31 17.83
N ASP A 107 0.18 -11.24 16.92
CA ASP A 107 0.01 -10.80 15.55
C ASP A 107 -0.49 -11.99 14.72
N ALA A 108 -1.82 -12.10 14.59
CA ALA A 108 -2.45 -13.27 13.96
C ALA A 108 -2.11 -13.40 12.46
N PHE A 109 -1.89 -12.28 11.77
CA PHE A 109 -1.66 -12.25 10.33
C PHE A 109 -0.74 -11.08 9.95
N ASP A 110 0.23 -11.31 9.07
CA ASP A 110 1.08 -10.27 8.51
C ASP A 110 0.26 -9.44 7.52
N THR A 111 0.25 -8.13 7.69
CA THR A 111 -0.55 -7.21 6.87
C THR A 111 0.28 -6.03 6.40
N GLY A 112 -0.23 -5.30 5.42
CA GLY A 112 0.40 -4.12 4.82
C GLY A 112 -0.50 -3.52 3.73
N HIS A 113 -1.19 -4.38 2.96
CA HIS A 113 -2.16 -3.99 1.94
C HIS A 113 -3.59 -3.98 2.50
N SER A 114 -4.45 -3.15 1.91
CA SER A 114 -5.84 -2.98 2.29
C SER A 114 -6.74 -4.15 1.88
N SER A 115 -7.94 -4.22 2.49
CA SER A 115 -9.08 -5.04 2.07
C SER A 115 -8.90 -6.56 2.25
N THR A 116 -7.82 -7.02 2.92
CA THR A 116 -7.50 -8.45 3.09
C THR A 116 -8.03 -9.04 4.40
N SER A 117 -8.30 -8.21 5.40
CA SER A 117 -8.56 -8.66 6.78
C SER A 117 -9.81 -9.52 6.91
N ILE A 118 -10.89 -9.22 6.17
CA ILE A 118 -12.14 -9.98 6.23
C ILE A 118 -11.93 -11.38 5.65
N SER A 119 -11.23 -11.49 4.50
CA SER A 119 -10.90 -12.78 3.90
C SER A 119 -10.02 -13.63 4.81
N ALA A 120 -8.96 -13.04 5.38
CA ALA A 120 -8.08 -13.75 6.31
C ALA A 120 -8.84 -14.18 7.59
N GLY A 121 -9.68 -13.29 8.14
CA GLY A 121 -10.53 -13.59 9.28
C GLY A 121 -11.52 -14.73 9.01
N LEU A 122 -12.17 -14.70 7.84
CA LEU A 122 -13.05 -15.78 7.41
C LEU A 122 -12.31 -17.12 7.31
N GLY A 123 -11.07 -17.12 6.82
CA GLY A 123 -10.20 -18.29 6.82
C GLY A 123 -9.94 -18.83 8.22
N TYR A 124 -9.65 -17.96 9.19
CA TYR A 124 -9.50 -18.33 10.61
C TYR A 124 -10.79 -18.92 11.20
N VAL A 125 -11.96 -18.33 10.90
CA VAL A 125 -13.26 -18.86 11.34
C VAL A 125 -13.47 -20.28 10.82
N ARG A 126 -13.23 -20.50 9.52
CA ARG A 126 -13.39 -21.85 8.94
C ARG A 126 -12.40 -22.85 9.53
N ALA A 127 -11.15 -22.44 9.76
CA ALA A 127 -10.16 -23.32 10.41
C ALA A 127 -10.56 -23.68 11.84
N ARG A 128 -11.03 -22.68 12.64
CA ARG A 128 -11.57 -22.89 13.98
C ARG A 128 -12.72 -23.90 13.99
N ASP A 129 -13.70 -23.69 13.10
CA ASP A 129 -14.90 -24.52 13.04
C ASP A 129 -14.58 -25.97 12.64
N LEU A 130 -13.68 -26.18 11.65
CA LEU A 130 -13.25 -27.51 11.22
C LEU A 130 -12.42 -28.24 12.27
N LYS A 131 -11.66 -27.51 13.10
CA LYS A 131 -10.87 -28.10 14.18
C LYS A 131 -11.65 -28.22 15.50
N HIS A 132 -12.91 -27.75 15.54
CA HIS A 132 -13.73 -27.70 16.75
C HIS A 132 -13.05 -26.92 17.89
N GLU A 133 -12.30 -25.86 17.54
CA GLU A 133 -11.66 -24.97 18.49
C GLU A 133 -12.61 -23.85 18.91
N ASP A 134 -12.37 -23.29 20.10
CA ASP A 134 -13.18 -22.21 20.68
C ASP A 134 -12.32 -20.96 20.89
N TYR A 135 -12.31 -20.07 19.90
CA TYR A 135 -11.71 -18.74 19.98
C TYR A 135 -12.50 -17.72 19.14
N THR A 136 -12.42 -16.47 19.52
CA THR A 136 -13.02 -15.37 18.78
C THR A 136 -12.13 -14.94 17.61
N VAL A 137 -12.74 -14.61 16.48
CA VAL A 137 -12.05 -14.00 15.33
C VAL A 137 -12.64 -12.63 15.07
N ILE A 138 -11.79 -11.61 15.04
CA ILE A 138 -12.15 -10.22 14.79
C ILE A 138 -11.27 -9.67 13.67
N SER A 139 -11.89 -9.19 12.60
CA SER A 139 -11.22 -8.39 11.57
C SER A 139 -11.51 -6.91 11.79
N VAL A 140 -10.48 -6.07 11.81
CA VAL A 140 -10.60 -4.61 11.98
C VAL A 140 -10.28 -3.97 10.63
N ILE A 141 -11.27 -3.36 10.00
CA ILE A 141 -11.15 -2.74 8.68
C ILE A 141 -11.55 -1.26 8.73
N GLY A 142 -10.79 -0.41 8.03
CA GLY A 142 -11.13 0.99 7.83
C GLY A 142 -12.19 1.18 6.76
N ASP A 143 -12.93 2.28 6.85
CA ASP A 143 -13.96 2.68 5.88
C ASP A 143 -13.40 2.87 4.46
N GLY A 144 -12.16 3.36 4.32
CA GLY A 144 -11.45 3.41 3.03
C GLY A 144 -11.16 2.03 2.47
N SER A 145 -10.64 1.11 3.28
CA SER A 145 -10.32 -0.26 2.86
C SER A 145 -11.57 -1.09 2.52
N LEU A 146 -12.72 -0.74 3.12
CA LEU A 146 -14.00 -1.40 2.81
C LEU A 146 -14.45 -1.12 1.36
N THR A 147 -13.90 -0.13 0.68
CA THR A 147 -14.23 0.16 -0.73
C THR A 147 -13.58 -0.79 -1.72
N GLY A 148 -12.59 -1.57 -1.32
CA GLY A 148 -11.92 -2.55 -2.18
C GLY A 148 -12.77 -3.77 -2.51
N GLY A 149 -12.66 -4.30 -3.73
CA GLY A 149 -13.48 -5.43 -4.24
C GLY A 149 -13.38 -6.67 -3.37
N MET A 150 -12.17 -7.05 -2.93
CA MET A 150 -11.95 -8.22 -2.06
C MET A 150 -12.72 -8.16 -0.73
N ALA A 151 -12.93 -6.96 -0.16
CA ALA A 151 -13.75 -6.81 1.05
C ALA A 151 -15.21 -7.20 0.78
N TYR A 152 -15.77 -6.83 -0.36
CA TYR A 152 -17.14 -7.23 -0.77
C TYR A 152 -17.24 -8.72 -1.07
N GLU A 153 -16.26 -9.31 -1.74
CA GLU A 153 -16.19 -10.75 -1.98
C GLU A 153 -16.19 -11.52 -0.66
N ALA A 154 -15.39 -11.06 0.31
CA ALA A 154 -15.32 -11.66 1.63
C ALA A 154 -16.62 -11.50 2.43
N LEU A 155 -17.26 -10.33 2.41
CA LEU A 155 -18.56 -10.09 3.05
C LEU A 155 -19.65 -10.97 2.42
N ASN A 156 -19.69 -11.06 1.09
CA ASN A 156 -20.61 -11.94 0.38
C ASN A 156 -20.45 -13.40 0.80
N ASN A 157 -19.21 -13.86 0.99
CA ASN A 157 -18.93 -15.21 1.46
C ASN A 157 -19.26 -15.41 2.95
N ALA A 158 -18.98 -14.40 3.78
CA ALA A 158 -19.25 -14.42 5.22
C ALA A 158 -20.75 -14.51 5.53
N SER A 159 -21.61 -13.99 4.66
CA SER A 159 -23.08 -14.01 4.83
C SER A 159 -23.68 -15.40 5.09
N ASN A 160 -23.00 -16.45 4.65
CA ASN A 160 -23.41 -17.85 4.82
C ASN A 160 -22.89 -18.51 6.12
N LEU A 161 -22.15 -17.78 6.97
CA LEU A 161 -21.65 -18.31 8.24
C LEU A 161 -22.80 -18.58 9.23
N LYS A 162 -22.66 -19.69 9.97
CA LYS A 162 -23.54 -20.04 11.11
C LYS A 162 -22.86 -19.86 12.46
N THR A 163 -21.57 -19.54 12.44
CA THR A 163 -20.72 -19.33 13.62
C THR A 163 -20.28 -17.89 13.72
N ASN A 164 -19.91 -17.43 14.91
CA ASN A 164 -19.53 -16.06 15.17
C ASN A 164 -18.28 -15.62 14.35
N PHE A 165 -18.40 -14.49 13.68
CA PHE A 165 -17.31 -13.74 13.07
C PHE A 165 -17.57 -12.25 13.21
N ILE A 166 -16.65 -11.49 13.77
CA ILE A 166 -16.81 -10.06 14.00
C ILE A 166 -15.96 -9.26 13.03
N VAL A 167 -16.60 -8.39 12.25
CA VAL A 167 -15.94 -7.38 11.43
C VAL A 167 -16.15 -6.03 12.12
N VAL A 168 -15.10 -5.43 12.64
CA VAL A 168 -15.11 -4.07 13.19
C VAL A 168 -14.83 -3.10 12.07
N LEU A 169 -15.83 -2.33 11.67
CA LEU A 169 -15.69 -1.22 10.74
C LEU A 169 -15.27 0.03 11.51
N ASN A 170 -14.01 0.44 11.36
CA ASN A 170 -13.48 1.68 11.91
C ASN A 170 -13.73 2.81 10.92
N ASP A 171 -14.77 3.61 11.18
CA ASP A 171 -15.21 4.71 10.32
C ASP A 171 -14.69 6.04 10.85
N ASN A 172 -13.79 6.68 10.11
CA ASN A 172 -13.23 7.99 10.43
C ASN A 172 -13.30 8.98 9.28
N HIS A 173 -14.08 8.71 8.23
CA HIS A 173 -14.30 9.49 7.01
C HIS A 173 -13.12 9.57 6.04
N MET A 174 -12.01 8.91 6.33
CA MET A 174 -10.77 9.10 5.58
C MET A 174 -10.05 7.78 5.32
N SER A 175 -9.53 7.67 4.10
CA SER A 175 -8.40 6.81 3.79
C SER A 175 -7.08 7.59 3.97
N ILE A 176 -6.24 7.69 2.95
CA ILE A 176 -5.17 8.70 2.89
C ILE A 176 -5.78 10.09 2.68
N SER A 177 -6.75 10.22 1.77
CA SER A 177 -7.60 11.39 1.53
C SER A 177 -9.05 11.11 1.93
N GLU A 178 -9.96 12.08 1.72
CA GLU A 178 -11.41 11.85 1.91
C GLU A 178 -11.89 10.70 1.03
N ASN A 179 -12.73 9.83 1.61
CA ASN A 179 -13.27 8.68 0.91
C ASN A 179 -14.23 9.10 -0.21
N VAL A 180 -14.17 8.41 -1.34
CA VAL A 180 -15.00 8.67 -2.52
C VAL A 180 -16.06 7.58 -2.71
N GLY A 181 -17.10 7.90 -3.49
CA GLY A 181 -18.07 6.94 -3.99
C GLY A 181 -19.31 6.71 -3.14
N GLY A 182 -20.11 5.74 -3.56
CA GLY A 182 -21.42 5.43 -2.98
C GLY A 182 -21.37 4.88 -1.56
N MET A 183 -20.37 4.05 -1.25
CA MET A 183 -20.20 3.48 0.09
C MET A 183 -19.86 4.55 1.13
N SER A 184 -19.00 5.51 0.82
CA SER A 184 -18.70 6.64 1.71
C SER A 184 -19.98 7.44 2.02
N ARG A 185 -20.82 7.69 0.99
CA ARG A 185 -22.10 8.37 1.16
C ARG A 185 -23.08 7.55 2.00
N TYR A 186 -23.12 6.25 1.77
CA TYR A 186 -23.94 5.33 2.56
C TYR A 186 -23.57 5.34 4.05
N LEU A 187 -22.28 5.23 4.38
CA LEU A 187 -21.78 5.31 5.76
C LEU A 187 -22.06 6.69 6.39
N ALA A 188 -21.95 7.78 5.62
CA ALA A 188 -22.32 9.13 6.08
C ALA A 188 -23.79 9.21 6.49
N ASN A 189 -24.68 8.60 5.73
CA ASN A 189 -26.12 8.55 6.07
C ASN A 189 -26.37 7.72 7.33
N LEU A 190 -25.63 6.61 7.53
CA LEU A 190 -25.75 5.80 8.76
C LEU A 190 -25.36 6.59 10.01
N ARG A 191 -24.35 7.44 9.91
CA ARG A 191 -23.86 8.28 11.03
C ARG A 191 -24.86 9.36 11.43
N THR A 192 -25.53 9.97 10.47
CA THR A 192 -26.46 11.07 10.70
C THR A 192 -27.89 10.63 11.06
N ALA A 193 -28.16 9.33 11.02
CA ALA A 193 -29.49 8.79 11.35
C ALA A 193 -29.72 8.74 12.87
N ASP A 194 -29.86 9.91 13.53
CA ASP A 194 -30.31 10.05 14.93
C ASP A 194 -31.66 9.35 15.22
N ILE A 195 -32.42 9.08 14.18
CA ILE A 195 -33.70 8.40 14.18
C ILE A 195 -33.59 6.93 14.63
N TYR A 196 -32.42 6.29 14.47
CA TYR A 196 -32.25 4.87 14.79
C TYR A 196 -32.27 4.58 16.30
N THR A 197 -31.70 5.46 17.12
CA THR A 197 -31.68 5.29 18.58
C THR A 197 -33.02 5.63 19.22
N GLY A 198 -33.75 6.61 18.67
CA GLY A 198 -35.09 7.00 19.16
C GLY A 198 -36.18 5.98 18.82
N LEU A 199 -36.22 5.49 17.60
CA LEU A 199 -37.19 4.49 17.12
C LEU A 199 -36.96 3.10 17.76
N LYS A 200 -35.72 2.68 17.95
CA LYS A 200 -35.40 1.39 18.60
C LYS A 200 -35.85 1.37 20.07
N LYS A 201 -35.71 2.48 20.82
CA LYS A 201 -36.23 2.61 22.19
C LYS A 201 -37.75 2.64 22.21
N GLY A 202 -38.39 3.39 21.30
CA GLY A 202 -39.86 3.46 21.25
C GLY A 202 -40.55 2.14 20.90
N VAL A 203 -40.00 1.42 19.91
CA VAL A 203 -40.54 0.12 19.45
C VAL A 203 -40.23 -1.01 20.44
N THR A 204 -39.06 -1.03 21.11
CA THR A 204 -38.75 -2.03 22.14
C THR A 204 -39.64 -1.84 23.36
N ASN A 205 -39.89 -0.61 23.77
CA ASN A 205 -40.82 -0.31 24.91
C ASN A 205 -42.28 -0.62 24.55
N ALA A 206 -42.73 -0.38 23.33
CA ALA A 206 -44.08 -0.73 22.87
C ALA A 206 -44.31 -2.25 22.77
N LEU A 207 -43.26 -3.03 22.42
CA LEU A 207 -43.36 -4.51 22.37
C LEU A 207 -43.27 -5.20 23.72
N GLN A 208 -42.69 -4.56 24.76
CA GLN A 208 -42.68 -5.08 26.12
C GLN A 208 -44.05 -4.91 26.84
N GLN A 209 -44.94 -4.12 26.29
CA GLN A 209 -46.28 -3.87 26.84
C GLN A 209 -47.39 -4.70 26.20
N VAL A 210 -47.10 -5.60 25.25
CA VAL A 210 -48.13 -6.46 24.61
C VAL A 210 -48.05 -7.88 25.21
N PRO A 211 -49.12 -8.41 25.82
CA PRO A 211 -49.14 -9.77 26.32
C PRO A 211 -49.11 -10.80 25.20
N VAL A 212 -48.22 -11.76 25.33
CA VAL A 212 -48.07 -13.05 24.64
C VAL A 212 -48.94 -13.25 23.38
N MET A 213 -48.33 -13.10 22.20
CA MET A 213 -48.87 -13.60 20.94
C MET A 213 -47.84 -14.45 20.20
N GLY A 214 -48.28 -15.59 19.65
CA GLY A 214 -47.47 -16.71 19.23
C GLY A 214 -46.50 -16.44 18.05
N ASP A 215 -45.53 -17.33 17.88
CA ASP A 215 -44.35 -17.30 17.02
C ASP A 215 -44.59 -16.90 15.54
N ARG A 216 -45.74 -17.24 14.94
CA ARG A 216 -46.07 -16.87 13.56
C ARG A 216 -46.31 -15.39 13.37
N MET A 217 -46.81 -14.68 14.41
CA MET A 217 -47.05 -13.25 14.34
C MET A 217 -45.77 -12.44 14.54
N ILE A 218 -44.80 -13.00 15.28
CA ILE A 218 -43.46 -12.43 15.44
C ILE A 218 -42.69 -12.44 14.10
N GLU A 219 -42.84 -13.49 13.31
CA GLU A 219 -42.20 -13.59 11.99
C GLU A 219 -42.83 -12.63 10.97
N HIS A 220 -44.14 -12.43 11.04
CA HIS A 220 -44.83 -11.44 10.20
C HIS A 220 -44.50 -9.99 10.59
N ILE A 221 -44.39 -9.72 11.89
CA ILE A 221 -43.95 -8.41 12.42
C ILE A 221 -42.47 -8.16 12.10
N ARG A 222 -41.61 -9.18 12.08
CA ARG A 222 -40.21 -9.05 11.61
C ARG A 222 -40.14 -8.64 10.14
N LYS A 223 -40.92 -9.29 9.25
CA LYS A 223 -41.00 -8.91 7.80
C LYS A 223 -41.59 -7.52 7.59
N THR A 224 -42.63 -7.17 8.34
CA THR A 224 -43.26 -5.84 8.25
C THR A 224 -42.35 -4.74 8.85
N LYS A 225 -41.61 -5.04 9.94
CA LYS A 225 -40.60 -4.14 10.49
C LYS A 225 -39.43 -3.90 9.53
N SER A 226 -38.97 -4.94 8.83
CA SER A 226 -37.96 -4.82 7.79
C SER A 226 -38.40 -3.87 6.68
N SER A 227 -39.65 -4.01 6.22
CA SER A 227 -40.19 -3.17 5.15
C SER A 227 -40.41 -1.71 5.58
N ILE A 228 -40.88 -1.46 6.81
CA ILE A 228 -40.99 -0.10 7.36
C ILE A 228 -39.63 0.53 7.62
N LYS A 229 -38.64 -0.27 8.09
CA LYS A 229 -37.28 0.15 8.28
C LYS A 229 -36.59 0.55 6.96
N GLN A 230 -36.84 -0.19 5.87
CA GLN A 230 -36.34 0.14 4.52
C GLN A 230 -36.91 1.46 3.99
N LEU A 231 -38.11 1.84 4.41
CA LEU A 231 -38.77 3.09 4.00
C LEU A 231 -38.32 4.32 4.79
N VAL A 232 -37.79 4.12 6.02
CA VAL A 232 -37.53 5.22 6.97
C VAL A 232 -36.05 5.36 7.33
N VAL A 233 -35.24 4.30 7.17
CA VAL A 233 -33.81 4.29 7.54
C VAL A 233 -32.99 3.88 6.33
N PRO A 234 -32.19 4.78 5.72
CA PRO A 234 -31.21 4.37 4.71
C PRO A 234 -30.19 3.46 5.42
N GLY A 235 -30.12 2.18 5.05
CA GLY A 235 -28.99 1.43 5.52
C GLY A 235 -29.19 0.00 5.98
N MET A 236 -29.98 -0.77 5.24
CA MET A 236 -30.11 -2.22 5.48
C MET A 236 -29.15 -3.08 4.62
N PHE A 237 -28.18 -2.48 3.93
CA PHE A 237 -27.32 -3.21 2.98
C PHE A 237 -26.65 -4.44 3.63
N PHE A 238 -26.04 -4.29 4.80
CA PHE A 238 -25.38 -5.41 5.48
C PHE A 238 -26.38 -6.43 6.04
N GLU A 239 -27.52 -5.97 6.58
CA GLU A 239 -28.56 -6.85 7.08
C GLU A 239 -29.26 -7.61 5.94
N ASP A 240 -29.45 -6.99 4.79
CA ASP A 240 -29.99 -7.63 3.58
C ASP A 240 -29.04 -8.68 3.01
N MET A 241 -27.72 -8.51 3.23
CA MET A 241 -26.71 -9.53 2.94
C MET A 241 -26.65 -10.65 3.98
N GLY A 242 -27.40 -10.60 5.07
CA GLY A 242 -27.38 -11.60 6.15
C GLY A 242 -26.30 -11.35 7.21
N ILE A 243 -25.73 -10.16 7.26
CA ILE A 243 -24.73 -9.76 8.27
C ILE A 243 -25.41 -8.91 9.34
N THR A 244 -25.31 -9.30 10.61
CA THR A 244 -25.89 -8.53 11.70
C THR A 244 -25.15 -7.21 11.87
N TYR A 245 -25.87 -6.09 11.72
CA TYR A 245 -25.28 -4.77 11.92
C TYR A 245 -25.48 -4.26 13.34
N LEU A 246 -24.37 -3.87 13.99
CA LEU A 246 -24.34 -3.24 15.32
C LEU A 246 -23.65 -1.87 15.23
N GLY A 247 -24.34 -0.82 15.58
CA GLY A 247 -23.74 0.52 15.59
C GLY A 247 -24.69 1.60 15.05
N PRO A 248 -24.17 2.81 14.78
CA PRO A 248 -22.78 3.23 15.04
C PRO A 248 -22.47 3.41 16.54
N ILE A 249 -21.26 3.04 16.95
CA ILE A 249 -20.76 3.12 18.35
C ILE A 249 -19.70 4.24 18.44
N PRO A 250 -19.77 5.12 19.46
CA PRO A 250 -18.69 6.10 19.70
C PRO A 250 -17.36 5.41 20.01
N GLY A 251 -16.38 5.56 19.14
CA GLY A 251 -15.11 4.84 19.16
C GLY A 251 -14.11 5.32 20.23
N HIS A 252 -14.41 6.44 20.91
CA HIS A 252 -13.62 6.95 22.02
C HIS A 252 -14.30 6.74 23.39
N ASN A 253 -15.37 5.92 23.43
CA ASN A 253 -16.05 5.54 24.68
C ASN A 253 -15.73 4.09 25.02
N LEU A 254 -14.67 3.86 25.79
CA LEU A 254 -14.17 2.54 26.14
C LEU A 254 -15.24 1.61 26.77
N PRO A 255 -16.08 2.05 27.77
CA PRO A 255 -17.15 1.22 28.31
C PRO A 255 -18.18 0.78 27.26
N MET A 256 -18.59 1.68 26.35
CA MET A 256 -19.55 1.35 25.30
C MET A 256 -18.95 0.37 24.29
N LEU A 257 -17.69 0.55 23.90
CA LEU A 257 -16.98 -0.37 23.01
C LEU A 257 -16.88 -1.77 23.61
N CYS A 258 -16.46 -1.89 24.88
CA CYS A 258 -16.40 -3.17 25.58
C CYS A 258 -17.76 -3.86 25.66
N LYS A 259 -18.84 -3.09 25.92
CA LYS A 259 -20.21 -3.64 25.94
C LYS A 259 -20.61 -4.12 24.53
N ALA A 260 -20.38 -3.33 23.50
CA ALA A 260 -20.75 -3.68 22.12
C ALA A 260 -19.98 -4.92 21.62
N LEU A 261 -18.68 -5.03 21.91
CA LEU A 261 -17.88 -6.21 21.58
C LEU A 261 -18.37 -7.47 22.30
N LYS A 262 -18.73 -7.37 23.58
CA LYS A 262 -19.32 -8.50 24.34
C LYS A 262 -20.66 -8.94 23.76
N GLU A 263 -21.50 -8.02 23.29
CA GLU A 263 -22.76 -8.37 22.62
C GLU A 263 -22.50 -8.97 21.23
N ALA A 264 -21.54 -8.44 20.46
CA ALA A 264 -21.14 -8.99 19.16
C ALA A 264 -20.66 -10.45 19.25
N LYS A 265 -19.94 -10.81 20.32
CA LYS A 265 -19.48 -12.19 20.58
C LYS A 265 -20.62 -13.20 20.80
N LYS A 266 -21.80 -12.74 21.21
CA LYS A 266 -22.98 -13.61 21.48
C LYS A 266 -23.82 -13.90 20.23
N VAL A 267 -23.56 -13.20 19.13
CA VAL A 267 -24.35 -13.36 17.91
C VAL A 267 -23.88 -14.62 17.17
N GLU A 268 -24.82 -15.49 16.84
CA GLU A 268 -24.58 -16.62 15.95
C GLU A 268 -24.60 -16.12 14.51
N GLY A 269 -23.43 -16.15 13.83
CA GLY A 269 -23.24 -15.65 12.48
C GLY A 269 -22.32 -14.45 12.38
N PRO A 270 -22.20 -13.85 11.18
CA PRO A 270 -21.33 -12.70 10.94
C PRO A 270 -21.93 -11.42 11.51
N VAL A 271 -21.07 -10.59 12.11
CA VAL A 271 -21.44 -9.30 12.70
C VAL A 271 -20.56 -8.21 12.11
N LEU A 272 -21.16 -7.12 11.68
CA LEU A 272 -20.45 -5.88 11.38
C LEU A 272 -20.69 -4.90 12.53
N LEU A 273 -19.64 -4.64 13.29
CA LEU A 273 -19.64 -3.66 14.39
C LEU A 273 -19.10 -2.33 13.85
N HIS A 274 -19.97 -1.36 13.63
CA HIS A 274 -19.63 -0.04 13.13
C HIS A 274 -19.20 0.88 14.26
N VAL A 275 -17.95 1.35 14.22
CA VAL A 275 -17.31 2.19 15.24
C VAL A 275 -16.87 3.51 14.61
N MET A 276 -17.32 4.63 15.18
CA MET A 276 -16.94 5.97 14.72
C MET A 276 -15.75 6.49 15.52
N THR A 277 -14.66 6.82 14.83
CA THR A 277 -13.44 7.36 15.44
C THR A 277 -13.05 8.71 14.84
N THR A 278 -12.11 9.40 15.49
CA THR A 278 -11.50 10.64 14.99
C THR A 278 -10.02 10.38 14.71
N LYS A 279 -9.62 10.45 13.45
CA LYS A 279 -8.23 10.29 13.03
C LYS A 279 -7.36 11.40 13.65
N GLY A 280 -6.22 11.06 14.23
CA GLY A 280 -5.34 12.02 14.91
C GLY A 280 -5.75 12.41 16.34
N LYS A 281 -6.76 11.77 16.93
CA LYS A 281 -7.36 12.09 18.22
C LYS A 281 -6.35 12.36 19.34
N GLY A 282 -6.46 13.56 19.96
CA GLY A 282 -5.63 13.97 21.10
C GLY A 282 -4.32 14.65 20.71
N TYR A 283 -4.08 14.91 19.41
CA TYR A 283 -2.96 15.71 18.92
C TYR A 283 -3.48 16.69 17.85
N GLU A 284 -3.65 17.96 18.20
CA GLU A 284 -4.30 18.99 17.36
C GLU A 284 -3.76 19.07 15.93
N PRO A 285 -2.41 19.06 15.69
CA PRO A 285 -1.89 19.07 14.32
C PRO A 285 -2.35 17.87 13.48
N ALA A 286 -2.51 16.68 14.09
CA ALA A 286 -2.96 15.48 13.40
C ALA A 286 -4.49 15.40 13.24
N GLU A 287 -5.26 16.02 14.14
CA GLU A 287 -6.72 16.17 13.96
C GLU A 287 -7.05 17.17 12.83
N THR A 288 -6.25 18.24 12.70
CA THR A 288 -6.47 19.29 11.70
C THR A 288 -6.01 18.88 10.29
N ALA A 289 -4.93 18.09 10.17
CA ALA A 289 -4.35 17.65 8.91
C ALA A 289 -4.02 16.14 8.95
N PRO A 290 -5.04 15.26 9.08
CA PRO A 290 -4.83 13.83 9.30
C PRO A 290 -4.20 13.11 8.11
N ASP A 291 -4.32 13.63 6.89
CA ASP A 291 -3.65 13.20 5.68
C ASP A 291 -2.13 13.34 5.80
N LYS A 292 -1.64 14.49 6.28
CA LYS A 292 -0.22 14.75 6.50
C LYS A 292 0.39 13.80 7.53
N PHE A 293 -0.37 13.44 8.57
CA PHE A 293 0.07 12.53 9.63
C PHE A 293 -0.32 11.07 9.39
N HIS A 294 -0.83 10.75 8.20
CA HIS A 294 -1.09 9.36 7.82
C HIS A 294 0.21 8.54 7.73
N GLY A 295 1.24 9.10 7.09
CA GLY A 295 2.60 8.54 7.06
C GLY A 295 3.60 9.69 7.05
N ILE A 296 4.12 10.05 8.24
CA ILE A 296 4.96 11.23 8.43
C ILE A 296 6.40 10.82 8.75
N GLY A 297 7.38 11.59 8.25
CA GLY A 297 8.78 11.50 8.72
C GLY A 297 8.95 12.16 10.09
N PRO A 298 10.17 12.15 10.65
CA PRO A 298 10.47 12.86 11.90
C PRO A 298 10.00 14.32 11.87
N PHE A 299 9.36 14.77 12.97
CA PHE A 299 8.71 16.09 13.01
C PHE A 299 8.86 16.75 14.39
N ASP A 300 8.70 18.07 14.42
CA ASP A 300 8.64 18.86 15.64
C ASP A 300 7.24 18.76 16.26
N ILE A 301 7.15 18.37 17.53
CA ILE A 301 5.88 18.09 18.22
C ILE A 301 5.01 19.34 18.36
N GLU A 302 5.61 20.50 18.67
CA GLU A 302 4.84 21.73 18.93
C GLU A 302 4.19 22.27 17.65
N SER A 303 4.95 22.31 16.56
CA SER A 303 4.48 22.88 15.29
C SER A 303 3.89 21.86 14.31
N GLY A 304 4.08 20.56 14.53
CA GLY A 304 3.72 19.50 13.59
C GLY A 304 4.47 19.54 12.25
N LYS A 305 5.60 20.26 12.18
CA LYS A 305 6.37 20.40 10.94
C LYS A 305 7.41 19.29 10.82
N VAL A 306 7.48 18.69 9.62
CA VAL A 306 8.51 17.70 9.28
C VAL A 306 9.89 18.35 9.36
N LEU A 307 10.84 17.67 10.01
CA LEU A 307 12.21 18.17 10.22
C LEU A 307 13.05 18.11 8.93
N ALA A 308 12.81 17.13 8.08
CA ALA A 308 13.49 17.01 6.80
C ALA A 308 13.13 18.17 5.87
N LYS A 309 14.14 18.88 5.39
CA LYS A 309 13.94 19.91 4.36
C LYS A 309 13.76 19.24 3.00
N LYS A 310 12.85 19.77 2.19
CA LYS A 310 12.72 19.35 0.79
C LYS A 310 13.95 19.87 0.03
N ASP A 311 14.77 18.94 -0.48
CA ASP A 311 15.96 19.24 -1.27
C ASP A 311 15.72 18.86 -2.73
N GLY A 312 15.29 19.85 -3.53
CA GLY A 312 15.01 19.67 -4.95
C GLY A 312 13.64 19.02 -5.26
N ASP A 313 13.42 18.71 -6.53
CA ASP A 313 12.23 18.02 -7.01
C ASP A 313 12.35 16.51 -6.76
N THR A 314 11.24 15.87 -6.41
CA THR A 314 11.13 14.41 -6.42
C THR A 314 10.73 13.91 -7.81
N TYR A 315 10.92 12.61 -8.09
CA TYR A 315 10.40 12.01 -9.33
C TYR A 315 8.89 12.21 -9.46
N THR A 316 8.15 12.07 -8.35
CA THR A 316 6.71 12.33 -8.27
C THR A 316 6.35 13.78 -8.65
N ASP A 317 7.12 14.78 -8.18
CA ASP A 317 6.92 16.19 -8.55
C ASP A 317 7.13 16.41 -10.07
N VAL A 318 8.19 15.83 -10.62
CA VAL A 318 8.50 15.92 -12.05
C VAL A 318 7.38 15.29 -12.88
N PHE A 319 6.96 14.07 -12.53
CA PHE A 319 5.87 13.38 -13.19
C PHE A 319 4.58 14.22 -13.20
N GLY A 320 4.12 14.67 -12.03
CA GLY A 320 2.88 15.45 -11.92
C GLY A 320 2.94 16.79 -12.66
N LYS A 321 4.10 17.47 -12.64
CA LYS A 321 4.32 18.71 -13.39
C LYS A 321 4.24 18.50 -14.90
N VAL A 322 4.99 17.52 -15.42
CA VAL A 322 5.02 17.24 -16.86
C VAL A 322 3.66 16.77 -17.35
N LEU A 323 2.95 15.93 -16.59
CA LEU A 323 1.59 15.50 -16.95
C LEU A 323 0.61 16.68 -17.05
N CYS A 324 0.67 17.63 -16.12
CA CYS A 324 -0.14 18.86 -16.19
C CYS A 324 0.21 19.69 -17.43
N ASP A 325 1.50 19.83 -17.74
CA ASP A 325 1.96 20.61 -18.90
C ASP A 325 1.49 19.96 -20.22
N GLU A 326 1.55 18.64 -20.35
CA GLU A 326 1.06 17.92 -21.53
C GLU A 326 -0.48 17.97 -21.63
N ALA A 327 -1.19 17.86 -20.50
CA ALA A 327 -2.65 17.97 -20.46
C ALA A 327 -3.17 19.37 -20.85
N SER A 328 -2.34 20.41 -20.70
CA SER A 328 -2.67 21.77 -21.18
C SER A 328 -2.71 21.85 -22.72
N ARG A 329 -1.96 20.98 -23.40
CA ARG A 329 -1.84 20.94 -24.86
C ARG A 329 -2.74 19.90 -25.51
N ASN A 330 -3.12 18.87 -24.74
CA ASN A 330 -3.97 17.78 -25.24
C ASN A 330 -5.15 17.55 -24.28
N PRO A 331 -6.37 17.88 -24.70
CA PRO A 331 -7.58 17.71 -23.87
C PRO A 331 -7.97 16.23 -23.63
N ASP A 332 -7.47 15.29 -24.43
CA ASP A 332 -7.79 13.87 -24.31
C ASP A 332 -7.04 13.19 -23.17
N ILE A 333 -5.99 13.84 -22.62
CA ILE A 333 -5.25 13.32 -21.49
C ILE A 333 -6.13 13.40 -20.22
N VAL A 334 -6.32 12.24 -19.58
CA VAL A 334 -7.03 12.10 -18.31
C VAL A 334 -6.14 11.38 -17.30
N ALA A 335 -6.28 11.72 -16.03
CA ALA A 335 -5.48 11.15 -14.95
C ALA A 335 -6.33 10.34 -13.99
N ILE A 336 -5.83 9.17 -13.59
CA ILE A 336 -6.48 8.23 -12.69
C ILE A 336 -5.54 7.92 -11.53
N THR A 337 -6.09 7.80 -10.32
CA THR A 337 -5.38 7.29 -9.14
C THR A 337 -6.29 6.44 -8.28
N ALA A 338 -5.70 5.62 -7.42
CA ALA A 338 -6.40 4.80 -6.43
C ALA A 338 -6.13 5.34 -5.02
N ALA A 339 -6.86 6.39 -4.60
CA ALA A 339 -6.76 7.08 -3.31
C ALA A 339 -5.38 7.70 -3.00
N MET A 340 -4.53 7.93 -4.01
CA MET A 340 -3.14 8.36 -3.84
C MET A 340 -2.80 9.65 -4.61
N ALA A 341 -3.73 10.61 -4.73
CA ALA A 341 -3.54 11.81 -5.53
C ALA A 341 -2.27 12.60 -5.17
N ASP A 342 -2.01 12.81 -3.88
CA ASP A 342 -0.81 13.50 -3.40
C ASP A 342 0.44 12.64 -3.59
N GLY A 343 0.35 11.39 -3.19
CA GLY A 343 1.46 10.43 -3.25
C GLY A 343 1.98 10.13 -4.66
N THR A 344 1.16 10.30 -5.69
CA THR A 344 1.51 10.10 -7.11
C THR A 344 1.69 11.41 -7.89
N GLY A 345 1.66 12.57 -7.20
CA GLY A 345 1.85 13.89 -7.82
C GLY A 345 0.62 14.41 -8.60
N LEU A 346 -0.52 13.73 -8.51
CA LEU A 346 -1.73 14.11 -9.25
C LEU A 346 -2.60 15.17 -8.58
N ALA A 347 -2.27 15.60 -7.35
CA ALA A 347 -3.00 16.70 -6.67
C ALA A 347 -3.01 17.99 -7.50
N ARG A 348 -1.87 18.30 -8.18
CA ARG A 348 -1.80 19.41 -9.13
C ARG A 348 -2.75 19.22 -10.32
N PHE A 349 -2.80 18.03 -10.90
CA PHE A 349 -3.69 17.71 -12.01
C PHE A 349 -5.16 17.84 -11.59
N LYS A 350 -5.54 17.27 -10.44
CA LYS A 350 -6.87 17.40 -9.82
C LYS A 350 -7.31 18.86 -9.71
N LYS A 351 -6.40 19.74 -9.27
CA LYS A 351 -6.69 21.17 -9.10
C LYS A 351 -6.93 21.90 -10.43
N HIS A 352 -6.14 21.61 -11.47
CA HIS A 352 -6.21 22.30 -12.75
C HIS A 352 -7.24 21.70 -13.72
N TYR A 353 -7.46 20.40 -13.65
CA TYR A 353 -8.32 19.63 -14.57
C TYR A 353 -9.30 18.71 -13.83
N PRO A 354 -10.16 19.22 -12.92
CA PRO A 354 -11.02 18.41 -12.06
C PRO A 354 -11.95 17.47 -12.85
N ASN A 355 -12.41 17.86 -14.04
CA ASN A 355 -13.28 17.04 -14.89
C ASN A 355 -12.54 15.95 -15.69
N ARG A 356 -11.22 15.93 -15.63
CA ARG A 356 -10.34 14.94 -16.28
C ARG A 356 -9.51 14.15 -15.27
N PHE A 357 -9.84 14.28 -13.99
CA PHE A 357 -9.21 13.59 -12.89
C PHE A 357 -10.22 12.61 -12.26
N PHE A 358 -9.78 11.36 -12.08
CA PHE A 358 -10.58 10.30 -11.49
C PHE A 358 -9.83 9.66 -10.33
N ASP A 359 -10.39 9.75 -9.13
CA ASP A 359 -9.98 8.96 -7.98
C ASP A 359 -10.97 7.81 -7.80
N VAL A 360 -10.48 6.60 -7.96
CA VAL A 360 -11.32 5.38 -7.90
C VAL A 360 -11.44 4.80 -6.49
N GLY A 361 -10.85 5.46 -5.48
CA GLY A 361 -10.71 4.89 -4.14
C GLY A 361 -9.62 3.83 -4.09
N ILE A 362 -9.58 3.02 -3.03
CA ILE A 362 -8.61 1.92 -2.92
C ILE A 362 -9.13 0.73 -3.76
N ALA A 363 -8.97 0.82 -5.08
CA ALA A 363 -9.52 -0.12 -6.06
C ALA A 363 -8.65 -0.15 -7.32
N GLU A 364 -7.44 -0.68 -7.20
CA GLU A 364 -6.45 -0.69 -8.29
C GLU A 364 -6.92 -1.52 -9.48
N GLU A 365 -7.57 -2.66 -9.25
CA GLU A 365 -8.15 -3.52 -10.29
C GLU A 365 -9.17 -2.75 -11.14
N HIS A 366 -10.08 -2.05 -10.46
CA HIS A 366 -11.06 -1.18 -11.12
C HIS A 366 -10.36 -0.04 -11.87
N GLY A 367 -9.32 0.57 -11.27
CA GLY A 367 -8.54 1.64 -11.88
C GLY A 367 -7.91 1.25 -13.21
N VAL A 368 -7.34 0.04 -13.32
CA VAL A 368 -6.75 -0.49 -14.56
C VAL A 368 -7.83 -0.72 -15.63
N THR A 369 -8.92 -1.43 -15.29
CA THR A 369 -10.01 -1.68 -16.24
C THR A 369 -10.73 -0.38 -16.65
N PHE A 370 -10.89 0.56 -15.72
CA PHE A 370 -11.45 1.89 -16.00
C PHE A 370 -10.58 2.67 -17.00
N ALA A 371 -9.24 2.62 -16.82
CA ALA A 371 -8.29 3.20 -17.77
C ALA A 371 -8.42 2.54 -19.16
N ALA A 372 -8.57 1.21 -19.23
CA ALA A 372 -8.81 0.50 -20.48
C ALA A 372 -10.08 1.00 -21.18
N GLY A 373 -11.18 1.18 -20.44
CA GLY A 373 -12.44 1.71 -20.97
C GLY A 373 -12.31 3.14 -21.51
N LEU A 374 -11.56 4.01 -20.82
CA LEU A 374 -11.28 5.38 -21.28
C LEU A 374 -10.43 5.39 -22.56
N ALA A 375 -9.44 4.50 -22.66
CA ALA A 375 -8.61 4.35 -23.86
C ALA A 375 -9.43 3.82 -25.04
N ALA A 376 -10.27 2.81 -24.82
CA ALA A 376 -11.20 2.31 -25.85
C ALA A 376 -12.22 3.37 -26.30
N GLY A 377 -12.57 4.30 -25.41
CA GLY A 377 -13.39 5.48 -25.71
C GLY A 377 -12.65 6.61 -26.43
N GLY A 378 -11.37 6.43 -26.77
CA GLY A 378 -10.55 7.38 -27.55
C GLY A 378 -9.80 8.42 -26.72
N LEU A 379 -9.80 8.30 -25.37
CA LEU A 379 -9.01 9.17 -24.48
C LEU A 379 -7.57 8.63 -24.29
N LYS A 380 -6.72 9.44 -23.67
CA LYS A 380 -5.34 9.09 -23.30
C LYS A 380 -5.21 9.01 -21.78
N PRO A 381 -5.60 7.87 -21.15
CA PRO A 381 -5.55 7.71 -19.72
C PRO A 381 -4.12 7.50 -19.22
N VAL A 382 -3.81 8.19 -18.12
CA VAL A 382 -2.59 8.00 -17.32
C VAL A 382 -3.01 7.52 -15.94
N PHE A 383 -2.71 6.27 -15.61
CA PHE A 383 -2.97 5.71 -14.30
C PHE A 383 -1.69 5.76 -13.46
N ALA A 384 -1.68 6.60 -12.43
CA ALA A 384 -0.56 6.74 -11.51
C ALA A 384 -0.82 5.96 -10.22
N VAL A 385 0.06 5.01 -9.91
CA VAL A 385 -0.11 4.03 -8.84
C VAL A 385 1.26 3.61 -8.28
N TYR A 386 1.31 3.18 -7.01
CA TYR A 386 2.55 2.64 -6.46
C TYR A 386 2.84 1.24 -7.02
N SER A 387 4.11 0.95 -7.25
CA SER A 387 4.58 -0.33 -7.80
C SER A 387 4.01 -1.53 -7.06
N SER A 388 4.11 -1.56 -5.72
CA SER A 388 3.59 -2.66 -4.89
C SER A 388 2.07 -2.80 -4.95
N PHE A 389 1.32 -1.71 -5.18
CA PHE A 389 -0.14 -1.74 -5.27
C PHE A 389 -0.65 -2.10 -6.66
N LEU A 390 0.12 -1.81 -7.72
CA LEU A 390 -0.20 -2.23 -9.08
C LEU A 390 -0.28 -3.75 -9.23
N GLN A 391 0.36 -4.51 -8.34
CA GLN A 391 0.27 -5.98 -8.27
C GLN A 391 -1.19 -6.47 -8.26
N ARG A 392 -2.11 -5.73 -7.62
CA ARG A 392 -3.54 -6.08 -7.59
C ARG A 392 -4.21 -6.03 -8.95
N GLY A 393 -3.74 -5.17 -9.83
CA GLY A 393 -4.26 -5.02 -11.18
C GLY A 393 -3.59 -5.92 -12.23
N TYR A 394 -2.80 -6.93 -11.83
CA TYR A 394 -2.01 -7.73 -12.76
C TYR A 394 -2.86 -8.47 -13.80
N ASP A 395 -3.96 -9.09 -13.39
CA ASP A 395 -4.89 -9.72 -14.35
C ASP A 395 -5.48 -8.70 -15.32
N GLN A 396 -5.91 -7.52 -14.83
CA GLN A 396 -6.49 -6.47 -15.65
C GLN A 396 -5.47 -5.84 -16.60
N LEU A 397 -4.20 -5.76 -16.20
CA LEU A 397 -3.10 -5.36 -17.11
C LEU A 397 -2.99 -6.31 -18.30
N ILE A 398 -3.07 -7.62 -18.05
CA ILE A 398 -2.99 -8.65 -19.09
C ILE A 398 -4.25 -8.66 -19.95
N HIS A 399 -5.42 -8.84 -19.32
CA HIS A 399 -6.68 -9.12 -19.99
C HIS A 399 -7.34 -7.87 -20.58
N ASP A 400 -7.47 -6.80 -19.75
CA ASP A 400 -8.27 -5.65 -20.15
C ASP A 400 -7.48 -4.61 -20.96
N VAL A 401 -6.17 -4.53 -20.73
CA VAL A 401 -5.31 -3.53 -21.38
C VAL A 401 -4.46 -4.13 -22.48
N ALA A 402 -3.55 -5.06 -22.13
CA ALA A 402 -2.50 -5.50 -23.05
C ALA A 402 -3.02 -6.45 -24.14
N LEU A 403 -3.96 -7.36 -23.80
CA LEU A 403 -4.60 -8.25 -24.79
C LEU A 403 -5.27 -7.44 -25.92
N GLN A 404 -5.91 -6.31 -25.55
CA GLN A 404 -6.59 -5.41 -26.47
C GLN A 404 -5.66 -4.35 -27.07
N ASN A 405 -4.39 -4.32 -26.65
CA ASN A 405 -3.36 -3.35 -27.05
C ASN A 405 -3.81 -1.88 -26.87
N LEU A 406 -4.48 -1.57 -25.78
CA LEU A 406 -5.03 -0.25 -25.50
C LEU A 406 -3.93 0.73 -25.03
N PRO A 407 -3.91 1.99 -25.52
CA PRO A 407 -2.87 2.96 -25.20
C PRO A 407 -3.07 3.60 -23.81
N VAL A 408 -2.85 2.81 -22.77
CA VAL A 408 -2.84 3.26 -21.37
C VAL A 408 -1.40 3.52 -20.94
N VAL A 409 -1.15 4.66 -20.29
CA VAL A 409 0.14 4.98 -19.66
C VAL A 409 0.05 4.70 -18.16
N PHE A 410 0.93 3.85 -17.65
CA PHE A 410 1.07 3.56 -16.23
C PHE A 410 2.26 4.32 -15.66
N GLY A 411 2.01 5.28 -14.76
CA GLY A 411 3.03 5.92 -13.93
C GLY A 411 3.27 5.10 -12.68
N VAL A 412 4.28 4.23 -12.71
CA VAL A 412 4.57 3.26 -11.65
C VAL A 412 5.53 3.91 -10.65
N ASP A 413 4.98 4.57 -9.66
CA ASP A 413 5.72 5.28 -8.60
C ASP A 413 6.18 4.31 -7.50
N ARG A 414 7.19 4.64 -6.72
CA ARG A 414 7.79 3.80 -5.66
C ARG A 414 8.34 2.47 -6.18
N ALA A 415 8.91 2.47 -7.38
CA ALA A 415 9.62 1.31 -7.91
C ALA A 415 10.95 1.10 -7.18
N GLY A 416 11.35 -0.15 -6.97
CA GLY A 416 12.53 -0.52 -6.21
C GLY A 416 12.33 -0.45 -4.70
N LEU A 417 13.41 -0.24 -3.96
CA LEU A 417 13.39 -0.15 -2.51
C LEU A 417 12.77 1.18 -2.06
N VAL A 418 11.77 1.12 -1.20
CA VAL A 418 11.08 2.29 -0.65
C VAL A 418 11.39 2.55 0.83
N GLY A 419 11.99 1.57 1.49
CA GLY A 419 12.61 1.72 2.80
C GLY A 419 11.73 1.32 3.98
N SER A 420 11.27 2.30 4.75
CA SER A 420 10.78 2.11 6.12
C SER A 420 9.49 1.28 6.28
N ASP A 421 8.73 1.03 5.22
CA ASP A 421 7.49 0.23 5.28
C ASP A 421 7.71 -1.27 4.96
N GLY A 422 8.92 -1.62 4.56
CA GLY A 422 9.39 -3.00 4.43
C GLY A 422 8.72 -3.80 3.33
N GLU A 423 8.68 -5.11 3.53
CA GLU A 423 8.36 -6.15 2.55
C GLU A 423 7.02 -5.92 1.84
N THR A 424 6.05 -5.32 2.51
CA THR A 424 4.71 -5.09 1.96
C THR A 424 4.64 -3.90 1.01
N HIS A 425 5.65 -3.02 1.02
CA HIS A 425 5.66 -1.78 0.25
C HIS A 425 6.84 -1.66 -0.73
N GLN A 426 7.85 -2.53 -0.63
CA GLN A 426 8.96 -2.54 -1.60
C GLN A 426 8.42 -2.80 -3.02
N GLY A 427 8.78 -1.94 -3.97
CA GLY A 427 8.38 -2.04 -5.37
C GLY A 427 9.37 -2.85 -6.18
N ILE A 428 9.68 -4.07 -5.75
CA ILE A 428 10.79 -4.89 -6.27
C ILE A 428 10.37 -6.00 -7.24
N PHE A 429 9.09 -6.07 -7.59
CA PHE A 429 8.54 -7.12 -8.46
C PHE A 429 8.02 -6.57 -9.80
N ASP A 430 7.97 -5.25 -9.98
CA ASP A 430 7.28 -4.64 -11.12
C ASP A 430 7.95 -4.91 -12.47
N LEU A 431 9.29 -4.94 -12.55
CA LEU A 431 9.96 -5.33 -13.79
C LEU A 431 9.61 -6.77 -14.17
N SER A 432 9.59 -7.67 -13.19
CA SER A 432 9.29 -9.09 -13.43
C SER A 432 7.87 -9.29 -13.95
N PHE A 433 6.84 -8.76 -13.28
CA PHE A 433 5.47 -9.01 -13.70
C PHE A 433 5.06 -8.20 -14.93
N LEU A 434 5.59 -6.99 -15.15
CA LEU A 434 5.29 -6.20 -16.34
C LEU A 434 5.98 -6.75 -17.60
N SER A 435 7.19 -7.28 -17.45
CA SER A 435 7.94 -7.84 -18.59
C SER A 435 7.31 -9.10 -19.17
N ASN A 436 6.54 -9.84 -18.39
CA ASN A 436 5.84 -11.05 -18.86
C ASN A 436 4.62 -10.74 -19.74
N ILE A 437 4.11 -9.49 -19.73
CA ILE A 437 2.85 -9.15 -20.42
C ILE A 437 3.13 -8.83 -21.90
N PRO A 438 2.57 -9.57 -22.89
CA PRO A 438 2.67 -9.22 -24.30
C PRO A 438 2.12 -7.80 -24.57
N ASN A 439 2.62 -7.14 -25.60
CA ASN A 439 2.28 -5.77 -26.00
C ASN A 439 2.66 -4.66 -25.00
N MET A 440 3.01 -4.99 -23.76
CA MET A 440 3.44 -4.01 -22.75
C MET A 440 4.84 -3.48 -23.07
N THR A 441 4.99 -2.16 -23.10
CA THR A 441 6.29 -1.48 -23.11
C THR A 441 6.67 -1.09 -21.70
N VAL A 442 7.89 -1.40 -21.26
CA VAL A 442 8.38 -1.07 -19.90
C VAL A 442 9.62 -0.19 -20.01
N MET A 443 9.55 1.00 -19.40
CA MET A 443 10.62 1.99 -19.39
C MET A 443 11.00 2.38 -17.95
N SER A 444 12.28 2.75 -17.76
CA SER A 444 12.77 3.24 -16.48
C SER A 444 13.78 4.38 -16.70
N PRO A 445 13.51 5.61 -16.24
CA PRO A 445 14.36 6.77 -16.47
C PRO A 445 15.56 6.79 -15.54
N LYS A 446 16.74 7.21 -16.06
CA LYS A 446 17.96 7.41 -15.28
C LYS A 446 17.93 8.66 -14.40
N ASN A 447 17.19 9.70 -14.82
CA ASN A 447 17.13 10.99 -14.13
C ASN A 447 15.80 11.73 -14.40
N LYS A 448 15.65 12.93 -13.80
CA LYS A 448 14.42 13.74 -13.89
C LYS A 448 14.06 14.18 -15.31
N TRP A 449 15.04 14.48 -16.14
CA TRP A 449 14.79 14.93 -17.52
C TRP A 449 14.34 13.76 -18.40
N GLU A 450 14.94 12.61 -18.22
CA GLU A 450 14.54 11.41 -18.96
C GLU A 450 13.14 10.94 -18.58
N LEU A 451 12.73 11.06 -17.28
CA LEU A 451 11.34 10.83 -16.88
C LEU A 451 10.37 11.74 -17.65
N ALA A 452 10.71 13.03 -17.75
CA ALA A 452 9.89 13.99 -18.50
C ALA A 452 9.77 13.61 -19.99
N ASP A 453 10.88 13.20 -20.61
CA ASP A 453 10.91 12.81 -22.02
C ASP A 453 10.21 11.47 -22.27
N MET A 454 10.36 10.49 -21.34
CA MET A 454 9.65 9.22 -21.40
C MET A 454 8.14 9.39 -21.27
N LEU A 455 7.65 10.28 -20.40
CA LEU A 455 6.22 10.56 -20.29
C LEU A 455 5.66 11.17 -21.58
N ARG A 456 6.38 12.13 -22.19
CA ARG A 456 5.99 12.70 -23.49
C ARG A 456 5.99 11.65 -24.60
N PHE A 457 6.98 10.76 -24.60
CA PHE A 457 7.07 9.65 -25.54
C PHE A 457 5.90 8.67 -25.36
N ALA A 458 5.62 8.25 -24.12
CA ALA A 458 4.54 7.32 -23.79
C ALA A 458 3.15 7.83 -24.22
N LEU A 459 2.88 9.13 -24.04
CA LEU A 459 1.63 9.77 -24.48
C LEU A 459 1.41 9.77 -26.00
N GLN A 460 2.46 9.50 -26.79
CA GLN A 460 2.37 9.37 -28.24
C GLN A 460 2.26 7.92 -28.72
N MET A 461 2.45 6.94 -27.82
CA MET A 461 2.35 5.52 -28.15
C MET A 461 0.88 5.12 -28.39
N ASN A 462 0.69 4.08 -29.22
CA ASN A 462 -0.61 3.46 -29.49
C ASN A 462 -0.72 2.06 -28.88
N SER A 463 0.05 1.81 -27.83
CA SER A 463 0.10 0.56 -27.08
C SER A 463 0.31 0.85 -25.60
N PRO A 464 0.08 -0.09 -24.69
CA PRO A 464 0.28 0.14 -23.26
C PRO A 464 1.75 0.35 -22.90
N VAL A 465 1.99 1.33 -22.01
CA VAL A 465 3.33 1.72 -21.57
C VAL A 465 3.36 1.88 -20.06
N ALA A 466 4.33 1.24 -19.40
CA ALA A 466 4.65 1.46 -18.01
C ALA A 466 5.98 2.23 -17.88
N ILE A 467 5.98 3.31 -17.11
CA ILE A 467 7.17 4.07 -16.74
C ILE A 467 7.35 3.91 -15.24
N ARG A 468 8.40 3.20 -14.82
CA ARG A 468 8.70 2.97 -13.40
C ARG A 468 9.77 3.94 -12.90
N TYR A 469 9.55 4.53 -11.74
CA TYR A 469 10.47 5.47 -11.10
C TYR A 469 10.40 5.37 -9.56
N PRO A 470 11.52 5.69 -8.84
CA PRO A 470 11.62 5.47 -7.41
C PRO A 470 10.93 6.56 -6.60
N ARG A 471 10.78 6.30 -5.31
CA ARG A 471 10.48 7.30 -4.30
C ARG A 471 11.70 8.21 -4.05
N GLY A 472 11.46 9.50 -3.79
CA GLY A 472 12.49 10.40 -3.28
C GLY A 472 13.00 11.42 -4.29
N LYS A 473 14.17 11.99 -3.98
CA LYS A 473 14.82 13.04 -4.78
C LYS A 473 15.11 12.52 -6.18
N ALA A 474 14.73 13.30 -7.18
CA ALA A 474 15.04 12.96 -8.56
C ALA A 474 16.51 13.27 -8.84
N TYR A 475 17.21 12.27 -9.37
CA TYR A 475 18.61 12.43 -9.79
C TYR A 475 18.71 13.52 -10.87
N ASP A 476 19.63 14.45 -10.67
CA ASP A 476 19.86 15.62 -11.54
C ASP A 476 21.26 15.66 -12.17
N GLY A 477 21.98 14.53 -12.13
CA GLY A 477 23.20 14.34 -12.90
C GLY A 477 22.94 14.01 -14.36
N TYR A 478 23.97 14.25 -15.20
CA TYR A 478 23.99 13.88 -16.63
C TYR A 478 22.88 14.54 -17.47
N GLU A 479 22.58 15.80 -17.23
CA GLU A 479 21.63 16.59 -18.05
C GLU A 479 22.04 16.64 -19.54
N GLY A 480 23.34 16.72 -19.83
CA GLY A 480 23.88 16.73 -21.18
C GLY A 480 23.73 15.40 -21.94
N CYS A 481 23.55 14.28 -21.23
CA CYS A 481 23.27 12.98 -21.84
C CYS A 481 21.74 12.84 -22.01
N ARG A 482 21.22 13.36 -23.12
CA ARG A 482 19.78 13.46 -23.38
C ARG A 482 19.45 13.18 -24.84
N GLU A 483 19.89 12.03 -25.31
CA GLU A 483 19.49 11.58 -26.64
C GLU A 483 17.98 11.41 -26.76
N LYS A 484 17.41 11.73 -27.91
CA LYS A 484 15.97 11.56 -28.16
C LYS A 484 15.55 10.11 -27.90
N ILE A 485 14.47 9.94 -27.17
CA ILE A 485 13.89 8.61 -26.92
C ILE A 485 13.44 7.99 -28.24
N SER A 486 13.97 6.81 -28.54
CA SER A 486 13.58 5.96 -29.66
C SER A 486 13.12 4.61 -29.13
N TYR A 487 12.05 4.06 -29.70
CA TYR A 487 11.43 2.82 -29.22
C TYR A 487 12.44 1.66 -29.17
N GLY A 488 12.57 1.05 -27.99
CA GLY A 488 13.46 -0.09 -27.76
C GLY A 488 14.94 0.22 -27.89
N LYS A 489 15.37 1.51 -27.74
CA LYS A 489 16.77 1.90 -27.84
C LYS A 489 17.34 2.37 -26.52
N SER A 490 18.53 1.84 -26.21
CA SER A 490 19.38 2.23 -25.11
C SER A 490 20.19 3.49 -25.44
N GLU A 491 20.84 4.09 -24.44
CA GLU A 491 21.69 5.26 -24.62
C GLU A 491 23.12 4.95 -24.13
N TRP A 492 24.10 5.16 -25.00
CA TRP A 492 25.51 5.04 -24.63
C TRP A 492 25.97 6.30 -23.90
N ILE A 493 26.49 6.10 -22.65
CA ILE A 493 26.96 7.21 -21.81
C ILE A 493 28.49 7.33 -21.89
N PHE A 494 29.19 6.21 -21.76
CA PHE A 494 30.63 6.13 -21.89
C PHE A 494 31.01 4.89 -22.69
N GLU A 495 31.94 5.04 -23.59
CA GLU A 495 32.57 3.92 -24.31
C GLU A 495 33.83 3.48 -23.57
N GLY A 496 34.03 2.21 -23.43
CA GLY A 496 35.16 1.54 -22.80
C GLY A 496 35.45 0.21 -23.49
N LYS A 497 36.04 -0.72 -22.73
CA LYS A 497 36.42 -2.05 -23.26
C LYS A 497 36.29 -3.12 -22.18
N GLU A 498 36.15 -4.36 -22.61
CA GLU A 498 36.17 -5.58 -21.83
C GLU A 498 35.00 -5.76 -20.83
N ILE A 499 34.61 -4.70 -20.09
CA ILE A 499 33.50 -4.71 -19.14
C ILE A 499 32.45 -3.68 -19.58
N ALA A 500 31.20 -4.12 -19.72
CA ALA A 500 30.07 -3.23 -19.97
C ALA A 500 29.10 -3.24 -18.78
N ILE A 501 28.73 -2.06 -18.30
CA ILE A 501 27.72 -1.86 -17.27
C ILE A 501 26.42 -1.42 -17.97
N LEU A 502 25.36 -2.23 -17.86
CA LEU A 502 24.02 -1.92 -18.32
C LEU A 502 23.18 -1.49 -17.11
N SER A 503 22.84 -0.22 -17.03
CA SER A 503 22.12 0.37 -15.91
C SER A 503 20.63 0.47 -16.19
N VAL A 504 19.80 0.03 -15.24
CA VAL A 504 18.35 0.10 -15.32
C VAL A 504 17.82 1.25 -14.44
N GLY A 505 17.30 2.28 -15.11
CA GLY A 505 16.58 3.38 -14.47
C GLY A 505 17.38 4.11 -13.39
N HIS A 506 16.78 4.30 -12.23
CA HIS A 506 17.38 5.07 -11.13
C HIS A 506 18.66 4.45 -10.54
N MET A 507 18.95 3.17 -10.80
CA MET A 507 20.24 2.58 -10.46
C MET A 507 21.39 3.16 -11.26
N PHE A 508 21.13 4.06 -12.19
CA PHE A 508 22.14 4.77 -12.97
C PHE A 508 23.13 5.55 -12.08
N GLU A 509 22.67 6.19 -11.02
CA GLU A 509 23.56 6.89 -10.08
C GLU A 509 24.56 5.93 -9.41
N GLU A 510 24.09 4.76 -8.95
CA GLU A 510 24.96 3.73 -8.37
C GLU A 510 25.87 3.09 -9.44
N ALA A 511 25.39 2.93 -10.67
CA ALA A 511 26.20 2.44 -11.78
C ALA A 511 27.34 3.40 -12.17
N VAL A 512 27.12 4.70 -12.11
CA VAL A 512 28.20 5.71 -12.27
C VAL A 512 29.25 5.57 -11.18
N LYS A 513 28.83 5.50 -9.90
CA LYS A 513 29.75 5.31 -8.76
C LYS A 513 30.54 3.98 -8.89
N THR A 514 29.87 2.92 -9.33
CA THR A 514 30.49 1.61 -9.58
C THR A 514 31.55 1.71 -10.67
N ARG A 515 31.22 2.40 -11.80
CA ARG A 515 32.16 2.66 -12.89
C ARG A 515 33.39 3.43 -12.42
N ASP A 516 33.22 4.48 -11.62
CA ASP A 516 34.32 5.30 -11.12
C ASP A 516 35.27 4.46 -10.23
N LYS A 517 34.73 3.59 -9.38
CA LYS A 517 35.54 2.63 -8.58
C LYS A 517 36.32 1.63 -9.43
N LEU A 518 35.74 1.16 -10.54
CA LEU A 518 36.43 0.30 -11.50
C LEU A 518 37.56 1.04 -12.20
N ILE A 519 37.39 2.32 -12.54
CA ILE A 519 38.43 3.17 -13.12
C ILE A 519 39.61 3.37 -12.15
N GLU A 520 39.32 3.61 -10.87
CA GLU A 520 40.36 3.71 -9.82
C GLU A 520 41.22 2.43 -9.71
N GLN A 521 40.68 1.29 -10.12
CA GLN A 521 41.37 -0.01 -10.15
C GLN A 521 41.96 -0.36 -11.53
N GLY A 522 41.97 0.58 -12.46
CA GLY A 522 42.63 0.46 -13.77
C GLY A 522 41.80 -0.16 -14.88
N TYR A 523 40.48 -0.33 -14.70
CA TYR A 523 39.56 -0.78 -15.75
C TYR A 523 38.97 0.40 -16.51
N GLU A 524 38.50 0.17 -17.73
CA GLU A 524 37.85 1.18 -18.58
C GLU A 524 36.43 0.69 -18.99
N PRO A 525 35.47 0.61 -18.05
CA PRO A 525 34.18 0.02 -18.39
C PRO A 525 33.31 0.95 -19.23
N THR A 526 32.60 0.36 -20.18
CA THR A 526 31.47 0.98 -20.89
C THR A 526 30.31 1.18 -19.92
N LEU A 527 29.57 2.30 -20.03
CA LEU A 527 28.33 2.53 -19.30
C LEU A 527 27.20 2.84 -20.28
N ILE A 528 26.12 2.08 -20.19
CA ILE A 528 24.92 2.17 -21.02
C ILE A 528 23.69 2.29 -20.14
N ASN A 529 22.84 3.26 -20.46
CA ASN A 529 21.50 3.40 -19.87
C ASN A 529 20.49 2.60 -20.68
N MET A 530 19.89 1.58 -20.09
CA MET A 530 18.99 0.65 -20.78
C MET A 530 17.70 1.30 -21.26
N ARG A 531 17.17 2.31 -20.58
CA ARG A 531 15.91 3.01 -20.91
C ARG A 531 14.69 2.08 -21.00
N PHE A 532 14.77 1.06 -21.87
CA PHE A 532 13.73 0.07 -22.09
C PHE A 532 14.14 -1.28 -21.51
N ILE A 533 13.25 -1.83 -20.69
CA ILE A 533 13.37 -3.18 -20.14
C ILE A 533 12.60 -4.15 -21.06
N LYS A 534 11.54 -3.62 -21.68
CA LYS A 534 10.77 -4.33 -22.70
C LYS A 534 10.30 -3.34 -23.78
N PRO A 535 10.67 -3.54 -25.05
CA PRO A 535 11.66 -4.52 -25.52
C PRO A 535 13.08 -4.12 -25.10
N ILE A 536 13.98 -5.09 -24.94
CA ILE A 536 15.42 -4.84 -24.77
C ILE A 536 16.04 -4.40 -26.10
N ASP A 537 17.13 -3.63 -26.07
CA ASP A 537 17.88 -3.23 -27.26
C ASP A 537 18.82 -4.35 -27.72
N GLU A 538 18.28 -5.30 -28.49
CA GLU A 538 19.01 -6.47 -28.99
C GLU A 538 20.27 -6.06 -29.81
N ALA A 539 20.17 -5.02 -30.64
CA ALA A 539 21.29 -4.56 -31.47
C ALA A 539 22.42 -3.97 -30.61
N MET A 540 22.09 -3.27 -29.54
CA MET A 540 23.08 -2.78 -28.56
C MET A 540 23.78 -3.95 -27.86
N ILE A 541 23.04 -4.96 -27.42
CA ILE A 541 23.60 -6.15 -26.75
C ILE A 541 24.55 -6.89 -27.70
N GLU A 542 24.17 -7.11 -28.97
CA GLU A 542 25.04 -7.73 -29.98
C GLU A 542 26.33 -6.93 -30.20
N LYS A 543 26.22 -5.58 -30.26
CA LYS A 543 27.41 -4.70 -30.41
C LYS A 543 28.34 -4.82 -29.19
N VAL A 544 27.79 -4.80 -27.96
CA VAL A 544 28.56 -4.93 -26.72
C VAL A 544 29.29 -6.28 -26.69
N CYS A 545 28.62 -7.37 -27.04
CA CYS A 545 29.21 -8.71 -27.03
C CYS A 545 30.37 -8.89 -28.00
N GLN A 546 30.56 -8.02 -29.01
CA GLN A 546 31.70 -8.09 -29.92
C GLN A 546 33.02 -7.60 -29.30
N THR A 547 32.95 -6.77 -28.26
CA THR A 547 34.10 -6.07 -27.69
C THR A 547 34.26 -6.23 -26.17
N HIS A 548 33.26 -6.79 -25.50
CA HIS A 548 33.24 -6.92 -24.04
C HIS A 548 33.11 -8.40 -23.63
N LYS A 549 33.94 -8.83 -22.70
CA LYS A 549 33.88 -10.19 -22.13
C LYS A 549 32.81 -10.33 -21.08
N LEU A 550 32.61 -9.26 -20.27
CA LEU A 550 31.64 -9.23 -19.18
C LEU A 550 30.61 -8.11 -19.40
N ILE A 551 29.36 -8.46 -19.25
CA ILE A 551 28.22 -7.54 -19.21
C ILE A 551 27.62 -7.59 -17.80
N ALA A 552 27.72 -6.51 -17.03
CA ALA A 552 27.12 -6.38 -15.71
C ALA A 552 25.80 -5.60 -15.82
N VAL A 553 24.67 -6.23 -15.55
CA VAL A 553 23.35 -5.60 -15.55
C VAL A 553 23.00 -5.20 -14.13
N ILE A 554 22.79 -3.89 -13.88
CA ILE A 554 22.49 -3.33 -12.56
C ILE A 554 21.03 -2.91 -12.51
N GLU A 555 20.26 -3.50 -11.62
CA GLU A 555 18.83 -3.24 -11.46
C GLU A 555 18.35 -3.38 -10.00
N GLU A 556 17.32 -2.62 -9.63
CA GLU A 556 16.68 -2.68 -8.31
C GLU A 556 15.31 -3.36 -8.44
N ASN A 557 15.36 -4.66 -8.64
CA ASN A 557 14.25 -5.61 -8.73
C ASN A 557 14.77 -6.97 -8.26
N VAL A 558 13.88 -7.90 -7.87
CA VAL A 558 14.29 -9.29 -7.67
C VAL A 558 14.87 -9.85 -8.97
N GLN A 559 15.86 -10.71 -8.86
CA GLN A 559 16.61 -11.21 -10.01
C GLN A 559 15.70 -11.88 -11.06
N THR A 560 14.73 -12.68 -10.58
CA THR A 560 13.88 -13.50 -11.47
C THR A 560 12.92 -12.66 -12.30
N GLY A 561 12.93 -12.87 -13.62
CA GLY A 561 12.03 -12.24 -14.59
C GLY A 561 12.35 -10.77 -14.88
N ALA A 562 13.53 -10.26 -14.48
CA ALA A 562 13.91 -8.88 -14.67
C ALA A 562 14.87 -8.67 -15.86
N CYS A 563 15.44 -7.49 -16.00
CA CYS A 563 16.25 -7.09 -17.17
C CYS A 563 17.49 -7.97 -17.36
N GLY A 564 18.22 -8.30 -16.27
CA GLY A 564 19.42 -9.12 -16.32
C GLY A 564 19.16 -10.52 -16.84
N GLU A 565 18.04 -11.14 -16.47
CA GLU A 565 17.66 -12.44 -17.02
C GLU A 565 17.30 -12.36 -18.50
N HIS A 566 16.59 -11.31 -18.94
CA HIS A 566 16.26 -11.11 -20.35
C HIS A 566 17.51 -10.92 -21.20
N VAL A 567 18.50 -10.15 -20.71
CA VAL A 567 19.81 -10.00 -21.38
C VAL A 567 20.55 -11.33 -21.41
N SER A 568 20.59 -12.07 -20.31
CA SER A 568 21.24 -13.38 -20.23
C SER A 568 20.60 -14.40 -21.20
N GLU A 569 19.27 -14.48 -21.21
CA GLU A 569 18.54 -15.34 -22.14
C GLU A 569 18.87 -14.99 -23.60
N TYR A 570 18.87 -13.70 -23.93
CA TYR A 570 19.18 -13.23 -25.27
C TYR A 570 20.60 -13.62 -25.69
N VAL A 571 21.60 -13.35 -24.85
CA VAL A 571 23.02 -13.69 -25.09
C VAL A 571 23.18 -15.19 -25.29
N MET A 572 22.58 -16.02 -24.44
CA MET A 572 22.64 -17.47 -24.57
C MET A 572 21.93 -17.99 -25.83
N ARG A 573 20.73 -17.50 -26.12
CA ARG A 573 19.94 -17.91 -27.29
C ARG A 573 20.63 -17.58 -28.60
N LYS A 574 21.36 -16.46 -28.65
CA LYS A 574 22.15 -16.01 -29.79
C LYS A 574 23.58 -16.57 -29.81
N MET A 575 23.97 -17.34 -28.80
CA MET A 575 25.33 -17.89 -28.63
C MET A 575 26.41 -16.77 -28.72
N LEU A 576 26.15 -15.62 -28.10
CA LEU A 576 27.10 -14.52 -28.07
C LEU A 576 28.22 -14.78 -27.06
N PRO A 577 29.46 -14.26 -27.29
CA PRO A 577 30.64 -14.69 -26.54
C PRO A 577 30.82 -14.05 -25.16
N SER A 578 29.93 -13.17 -24.72
CA SER A 578 30.07 -12.47 -23.44
C SER A 578 29.40 -13.21 -22.28
N HIS A 579 30.00 -13.11 -21.11
CA HIS A 579 29.36 -13.52 -19.85
C HIS A 579 28.44 -12.42 -19.34
N VAL A 580 27.28 -12.78 -18.77
CA VAL A 580 26.35 -11.82 -18.18
C VAL A 580 26.30 -12.01 -16.67
N LEU A 581 26.62 -10.95 -15.93
CA LEU A 581 26.50 -10.86 -14.47
C LEU A 581 25.26 -10.01 -14.13
N THR A 582 24.29 -10.58 -13.48
CA THR A 582 23.13 -9.85 -12.96
C THR A 582 23.41 -9.36 -11.53
N LEU A 583 23.34 -8.05 -11.31
CA LEU A 583 23.43 -7.38 -10.04
C LEU A 583 22.06 -6.83 -9.67
N ALA A 584 21.31 -7.62 -8.94
CA ALA A 584 19.89 -7.43 -8.61
C ALA A 584 19.62 -7.81 -7.16
N LEU A 585 18.41 -7.55 -6.69
CA LEU A 585 17.97 -7.99 -5.37
C LEU A 585 17.83 -9.53 -5.34
N PRO A 586 18.13 -10.16 -4.20
CA PRO A 586 17.98 -11.60 -4.03
C PRO A 586 16.50 -12.02 -4.15
N ASP A 587 16.27 -13.31 -4.39
CA ASP A 587 14.94 -13.93 -4.35
C ASP A 587 14.45 -14.10 -2.90
N ASP A 588 14.19 -12.95 -2.26
CA ASP A 588 13.75 -12.86 -0.87
C ASP A 588 12.89 -11.58 -0.64
N TYR A 589 12.16 -11.55 0.48
CA TYR A 589 11.44 -10.36 0.93
C TYR A 589 12.40 -9.43 1.67
N ILE A 590 12.57 -8.21 1.16
CA ILE A 590 13.47 -7.23 1.76
C ILE A 590 12.78 -6.49 2.90
N GLU A 591 13.33 -6.59 4.10
CA GLU A 591 12.82 -5.96 5.31
C GLU A 591 12.81 -4.42 5.23
N HIS A 592 12.27 -3.79 6.28
CA HIS A 592 12.27 -2.34 6.43
C HIS A 592 13.65 -1.81 6.84
N GLY A 593 13.95 -0.57 6.40
CA GLY A 593 15.22 0.11 6.69
C GLY A 593 15.40 1.34 5.81
N SER A 594 16.50 2.06 5.94
CA SER A 594 16.87 3.09 4.95
C SER A 594 17.33 2.42 3.64
N VAL A 595 17.03 3.06 2.50
CA VAL A 595 17.38 2.49 1.18
C VAL A 595 18.89 2.20 1.07
N ASP A 596 19.74 3.07 1.58
CA ASP A 596 21.20 2.88 1.53
C ASP A 596 21.66 1.64 2.34
N VAL A 597 21.07 1.43 3.52
CA VAL A 597 21.33 0.23 4.32
C VAL A 597 20.86 -1.02 3.58
N LEU A 598 19.65 -0.97 3.00
CA LEU A 598 19.09 -2.11 2.29
C LEU A 598 19.91 -2.46 1.04
N ARG A 599 20.37 -1.46 0.25
CA ARG A 599 21.28 -1.69 -0.89
C ARG A 599 22.58 -2.37 -0.47
N LYS A 600 23.18 -1.89 0.63
CA LYS A 600 24.41 -2.51 1.17
C LYS A 600 24.17 -3.95 1.63
N MET A 601 23.08 -4.22 2.33
CA MET A 601 22.73 -5.56 2.81
C MET A 601 22.43 -6.54 1.69
N THR A 602 21.91 -6.05 0.56
CA THR A 602 21.60 -6.86 -0.63
C THR A 602 22.71 -6.88 -1.68
N GLY A 603 23.82 -6.18 -1.45
CA GLY A 603 24.98 -6.18 -2.32
C GLY A 603 24.80 -5.43 -3.65
N ILE A 604 23.86 -4.48 -3.70
CA ILE A 604 23.62 -3.62 -4.88
C ILE A 604 24.03 -2.16 -4.65
N ASP A 605 24.83 -1.88 -3.63
CA ASP A 605 25.57 -0.62 -3.51
C ASP A 605 26.81 -0.63 -4.40
N SER A 606 27.34 0.57 -4.69
CA SER A 606 28.46 0.71 -5.65
C SER A 606 29.75 -0.02 -5.23
N GLU A 607 30.02 -0.17 -3.93
CA GLU A 607 31.18 -0.89 -3.42
C GLU A 607 31.06 -2.38 -3.72
N SER A 608 29.99 -3.00 -3.20
CA SER A 608 29.72 -4.43 -3.38
C SER A 608 29.63 -4.83 -4.85
N MET A 609 29.00 -3.98 -5.68
CA MET A 609 28.89 -4.23 -7.11
C MET A 609 30.25 -4.17 -7.81
N SER A 610 31.11 -3.19 -7.48
CA SER A 610 32.44 -3.08 -8.09
C SER A 610 33.32 -4.27 -7.77
N GLU A 611 33.31 -4.73 -6.51
CA GLU A 611 34.04 -5.93 -6.08
C GLU A 611 33.57 -7.17 -6.83
N LYS A 612 32.24 -7.37 -6.94
CA LYS A 612 31.67 -8.54 -7.63
C LYS A 612 31.96 -8.56 -9.12
N ILE A 613 31.95 -7.39 -9.77
CA ILE A 613 32.35 -7.25 -11.20
C ILE A 613 33.81 -7.67 -11.39
N ILE A 614 34.72 -7.20 -10.53
CA ILE A 614 36.15 -7.52 -10.62
C ILE A 614 36.40 -9.01 -10.35
N GLU A 615 35.76 -9.57 -9.33
CA GLU A 615 35.84 -11.01 -9.03
C GLU A 615 35.43 -11.83 -10.24
N THR A 616 34.24 -11.56 -10.77
CA THR A 616 33.73 -12.28 -11.95
C THR A 616 34.59 -12.09 -13.19
N TYR A 617 35.09 -10.86 -13.43
CA TYR A 617 35.93 -10.59 -14.60
C TYR A 617 37.28 -11.34 -14.53
N LYS A 618 37.86 -11.54 -13.33
CA LYS A 618 39.10 -12.29 -13.16
C LYS A 618 38.96 -13.80 -13.36
N GLU A 619 37.75 -14.32 -13.26
CA GLU A 619 37.42 -15.74 -13.51
C GLU A 619 37.23 -16.04 -15.00
N LEU A 620 37.02 -15.03 -15.84
CA LEU A 620 36.84 -15.11 -17.31
C LEU A 620 38.17 -15.02 -18.07
#